data_4567985c81523777bef68073a606de6a
#
_entry.id   4567985c81523777bef68073a606de6a
#
_cell.length_a   1.000
_cell.length_b   1.000
_cell.length_c   1.000
_cell.angle_alpha   90.00
_cell.angle_beta   90.00
_cell.angle_gamma   90.00
#
_symmetry.space_group_name_H-M   'P 1'
#
loop_
_entity.id
_entity.type
_entity.pdbx_description
1 polymer ?
#
loop_
_entity_poly.entity_id
_entity_poly.type
_entity_poly.pdbx_seq_one_letter_code
_entity_poly.pdbx_strand_id
1 'polypeptide(L)'
;MRLDLQLAFRACTAGLAAAFAIGTTGLAAQPPELDDLLDRAADYVVGCKRDFAGVVADETYRQEVCGGPHGTDLRGYHVEGPRQKQDLKADVLFVRAPGAEVWMQFRDVYEVNGKPVRDRAERLAKLFLEPSRSAQKQVEDIAAESARFNIGDVNRTINLPVLALTLLETSNRPWVAFTGTRKKNVWDLEFREERSGTLIRTTGSQSMPSRGRFLIDADTGRVLESDLIAEGSSLRARIEVSYAPEPSLGGMLVPSVMREKYTMKDGAVIDGRASYSRFRRYQVQTDERVAPVKK
;
A
#
# COMPACT_ATOMS: atom_id res chain seq x y z
N MET A 1 20.84 -3.74 -10.84
CA MET A 1 20.29 -4.52 -9.70
C MET A 1 19.04 -3.79 -9.24
N ARG A 2 17.86 -4.37 -9.48
CA ARG A 2 16.60 -3.73 -9.08
C ARG A 2 16.48 -3.70 -7.55
N LEU A 3 16.01 -2.60 -7.01
CA LEU A 3 15.74 -2.42 -5.60
C LEU A 3 14.30 -2.86 -5.35
N ASP A 4 14.11 -3.89 -4.52
CA ASP A 4 12.76 -4.35 -4.17
C ASP A 4 12.33 -3.72 -2.85
N LEU A 5 11.13 -3.16 -2.82
CA LEU A 5 10.45 -2.68 -1.64
C LEU A 5 9.40 -3.70 -1.22
N GLN A 6 9.41 -4.08 0.05
CA GLN A 6 8.50 -5.10 0.59
C GLN A 6 7.79 -4.60 1.84
N LEU A 7 6.54 -5.07 2.02
CA LEU A 7 5.83 -4.93 3.28
C LEU A 7 6.40 -5.92 4.29
N ALA A 8 6.76 -5.42 5.46
CA ALA A 8 7.18 -6.25 6.57
C ALA A 8 5.95 -6.70 7.36
N PHE A 9 5.69 -8.00 7.37
CA PHE A 9 4.67 -8.56 8.23
C PHE A 9 5.22 -8.67 9.66
N ARG A 10 4.58 -7.96 10.59
CA ARG A 10 4.88 -8.08 12.01
C ARG A 10 4.16 -9.34 12.52
N ALA A 11 4.92 -10.37 12.84
CA ALA A 11 4.37 -11.52 13.57
C ALA A 11 3.95 -11.03 14.96
N CYS A 12 2.68 -11.22 15.35
CA CYS A 12 2.22 -11.08 16.73
C CYS A 12 2.85 -12.19 17.57
N THR A 13 4.08 -12.01 18.04
CA THR A 13 4.62 -12.79 19.13
C THR A 13 4.15 -12.13 20.42
N ALA A 14 3.21 -12.77 21.10
CA ALA A 14 2.91 -12.47 22.49
C ALA A 14 4.14 -12.81 23.34
N GLY A 15 5.05 -11.84 23.46
CA GLY A 15 6.23 -11.94 24.28
C GLY A 15 5.91 -11.48 25.69
N LEU A 16 6.14 -12.35 26.70
CA LEU A 16 6.13 -12.03 28.11
C LEU A 16 7.01 -10.80 28.35
N ALA A 17 6.42 -9.71 28.81
CA ALA A 17 7.14 -8.51 29.21
C ALA A 17 7.77 -8.74 30.60
N ALA A 18 9.07 -8.95 30.63
CA ALA A 18 9.85 -8.77 31.86
C ALA A 18 9.93 -7.25 32.16
N ALA A 19 9.35 -6.85 33.28
CA ALA A 19 9.37 -5.48 33.76
C ALA A 19 10.79 -5.09 34.18
N PHE A 20 11.45 -4.27 33.38
CA PHE A 20 12.61 -3.49 33.80
C PHE A 20 12.15 -2.05 34.09
N ALA A 21 12.17 -1.70 35.35
CA ALA A 21 11.96 -0.32 35.79
C ALA A 21 13.18 0.54 35.39
N ILE A 22 13.02 1.41 34.42
CA ILE A 22 14.00 2.45 34.07
C ILE A 22 13.26 3.77 33.99
N GLY A 23 13.87 4.76 34.62
CA GLY A 23 13.45 6.11 34.93
C GLY A 23 12.50 6.79 33.93
N THR A 24 11.48 7.39 34.50
CA THR A 24 10.47 8.21 33.83
C THR A 24 11.06 9.54 33.34
N THR A 25 11.52 9.57 32.09
CA THR A 25 11.46 10.81 31.33
C THR A 25 10.02 10.93 30.87
N GLY A 26 9.30 11.94 31.39
CA GLY A 26 7.88 12.14 31.13
C GLY A 26 7.57 12.19 29.63
N LEU A 27 6.98 11.11 29.12
CA LEU A 27 6.15 11.21 27.92
C LEU A 27 4.97 12.10 28.33
N ALA A 28 4.86 13.27 27.72
CA ALA A 28 3.67 14.09 27.85
C ALA A 28 2.48 13.21 27.42
N ALA A 29 1.50 12.99 28.30
CA ALA A 29 0.29 12.27 27.96
C ALA A 29 -0.36 12.94 26.75
N GLN A 30 -0.74 12.16 25.75
CA GLN A 30 -1.47 12.69 24.60
C GLN A 30 -2.78 13.32 25.08
N PRO A 31 -3.26 14.39 24.43
CA PRO A 31 -4.55 14.96 24.78
C PRO A 31 -5.63 13.86 24.64
N PRO A 32 -6.58 13.75 25.57
CA PRO A 32 -7.66 12.74 25.50
C PRO A 32 -8.43 12.75 24.17
N GLU A 33 -8.61 13.92 23.57
CA GLU A 33 -9.27 14.06 22.26
C GLU A 33 -8.50 13.37 21.11
N LEU A 34 -7.17 13.27 21.21
CA LEU A 34 -6.35 12.61 20.20
C LEU A 34 -6.48 11.08 20.34
N ASP A 35 -6.51 10.55 21.55
CA ASP A 35 -6.71 9.12 21.77
C ASP A 35 -8.09 8.68 21.28
N ASP A 36 -9.13 9.45 21.56
CA ASP A 36 -10.48 9.20 21.05
C ASP A 36 -10.55 9.24 19.52
N LEU A 37 -9.81 10.15 18.89
CA LEU A 37 -9.69 10.19 17.43
C LEU A 37 -9.03 8.92 16.88
N LEU A 38 -7.91 8.52 17.49
CA LEU A 38 -7.15 7.34 17.08
C LEU A 38 -7.99 6.06 17.23
N ASP A 39 -8.82 5.96 18.25
CA ASP A 39 -9.76 4.85 18.42
C ASP A 39 -10.79 4.81 17.29
N ARG A 40 -11.45 5.95 17.01
CA ARG A 40 -12.39 6.02 15.87
C ARG A 40 -11.71 5.72 14.53
N ALA A 41 -10.49 6.21 14.32
CA ALA A 41 -9.74 5.94 13.09
C ALA A 41 -9.35 4.46 12.97
N ALA A 42 -8.98 3.80 14.06
CA ALA A 42 -8.71 2.37 14.06
C ALA A 42 -9.97 1.55 13.73
N ASP A 43 -11.11 1.88 14.33
CA ASP A 43 -12.39 1.23 14.04
C ASP A 43 -12.81 1.44 12.58
N TYR A 44 -12.61 2.66 12.06
CA TYR A 44 -12.82 2.95 10.64
C TYR A 44 -11.94 2.07 9.74
N VAL A 45 -10.65 1.89 10.04
CA VAL A 45 -9.75 1.06 9.25
C VAL A 45 -10.17 -0.41 9.27
N VAL A 46 -10.59 -0.93 10.42
CA VAL A 46 -11.14 -2.29 10.53
C VAL A 46 -12.39 -2.45 9.68
N GLY A 47 -13.30 -1.47 9.74
CA GLY A 47 -14.49 -1.43 8.89
C GLY A 47 -14.15 -1.39 7.39
N CYS A 48 -13.24 -0.50 7.00
CA CYS A 48 -12.76 -0.42 5.62
C CYS A 48 -12.22 -1.75 5.12
N LYS A 49 -11.34 -2.40 5.86
CA LYS A 49 -10.77 -3.69 5.49
C LYS A 49 -11.86 -4.75 5.25
N ARG A 50 -12.85 -4.82 6.13
CA ARG A 50 -13.98 -5.74 5.97
C ARG A 50 -14.81 -5.42 4.73
N ASP A 51 -15.10 -4.13 4.51
CA ASP A 51 -16.03 -3.69 3.48
C ASP A 51 -15.38 -3.65 2.09
N PHE A 52 -14.04 -3.51 2.02
CA PHE A 52 -13.26 -3.66 0.78
C PHE A 52 -13.06 -5.12 0.35
N ALA A 53 -13.33 -6.10 1.22
CA ALA A 53 -13.23 -7.50 0.85
C ALA A 53 -14.14 -7.82 -0.36
N GLY A 54 -13.55 -8.31 -1.45
CA GLY A 54 -14.28 -8.60 -2.68
C GLY A 54 -14.72 -7.37 -3.48
N VAL A 55 -14.18 -6.18 -3.20
CA VAL A 55 -14.35 -5.01 -4.05
C VAL A 55 -13.30 -5.02 -5.16
N VAL A 56 -13.75 -4.74 -6.38
CA VAL A 56 -12.92 -4.55 -7.57
C VAL A 56 -13.11 -3.11 -8.05
N ALA A 57 -12.02 -2.47 -8.43
CA ALA A 57 -12.02 -1.15 -9.04
C ALA A 57 -11.25 -1.16 -10.35
N ASP A 58 -11.65 -0.31 -11.29
CA ASP A 58 -10.85 -0.03 -12.45
C ASP A 58 -9.75 0.98 -12.09
N GLU A 59 -8.51 0.67 -12.44
CA GLU A 59 -7.36 1.56 -12.26
C GLU A 59 -6.82 2.01 -13.62
N THR A 60 -6.56 3.32 -13.73
CA THR A 60 -5.70 3.87 -14.77
C THR A 60 -4.43 4.35 -14.08
N TYR A 61 -3.30 3.76 -14.44
CA TYR A 61 -2.03 4.03 -13.78
C TYR A 61 -0.95 4.46 -14.80
N ARG A 62 -0.44 5.66 -14.62
CA ARG A 62 0.67 6.22 -15.40
C ARG A 62 1.95 6.22 -14.58
N GLN A 63 3.03 5.77 -15.19
CA GLN A 63 4.37 5.76 -14.64
C GLN A 63 5.31 6.54 -15.52
N GLU A 64 6.25 7.27 -14.92
CA GLU A 64 7.32 7.99 -15.62
C GLU A 64 8.63 7.82 -14.86
N VAL A 65 9.69 7.47 -15.57
CA VAL A 65 11.07 7.41 -15.05
C VAL A 65 11.86 8.55 -15.67
N CYS A 66 12.51 9.34 -14.83
CA CYS A 66 13.32 10.47 -15.22
C CYS A 66 14.67 10.42 -14.50
N GLY A 67 15.75 10.79 -15.19
CA GLY A 67 17.07 10.92 -14.58
C GLY A 67 17.75 9.56 -14.35
N GLY A 68 18.83 9.61 -13.61
CA GLY A 68 19.76 8.50 -13.35
C GLY A 68 21.12 8.80 -13.91
N PRO A 69 22.18 8.11 -13.40
CA PRO A 69 23.54 8.36 -13.87
C PRO A 69 23.68 7.86 -15.31
N HIS A 70 23.75 8.76 -16.25
CA HIS A 70 23.97 8.45 -17.67
C HIS A 70 25.36 8.86 -18.15
N GLY A 71 26.31 8.99 -17.24
CA GLY A 71 27.66 9.38 -17.57
C GLY A 71 27.78 10.87 -17.89
N THR A 72 28.98 11.25 -18.22
CA THR A 72 29.29 12.55 -18.82
C THR A 72 29.45 12.37 -20.33
N ASP A 73 28.94 13.30 -21.10
CA ASP A 73 29.27 13.37 -22.55
C ASP A 73 30.76 13.59 -22.73
N LEU A 74 31.22 13.53 -23.97
CA LEU A 74 32.63 13.77 -24.33
C LEU A 74 33.15 15.18 -23.96
N ARG A 75 32.24 16.08 -23.51
CA ARG A 75 32.54 17.44 -23.06
C ARG A 75 32.44 17.61 -21.55
N GLY A 76 32.14 16.51 -20.79
CA GLY A 76 32.02 16.54 -19.34
C GLY A 76 30.68 17.01 -18.80
N TYR A 77 29.65 17.17 -19.63
CA TYR A 77 28.30 17.50 -19.18
C TYR A 77 27.56 16.23 -18.73
N HIS A 78 26.84 16.33 -17.61
CA HIS A 78 25.94 15.26 -17.17
C HIS A 78 24.81 15.09 -18.20
N VAL A 79 24.69 13.90 -18.74
CA VAL A 79 23.59 13.52 -19.62
C VAL A 79 22.47 12.95 -18.78
N GLU A 80 21.26 13.56 -18.84
CA GLU A 80 20.08 12.98 -18.21
C GLU A 80 19.74 11.63 -18.86
N GLY A 81 19.37 10.65 -18.01
CA GLY A 81 18.90 9.37 -18.48
C GLY A 81 17.64 9.45 -19.33
N PRO A 82 17.38 8.44 -20.18
CA PRO A 82 16.19 8.44 -21.02
C PRO A 82 14.92 8.48 -20.18
N ARG A 83 13.96 9.31 -20.59
CA ARG A 83 12.61 9.29 -20.05
C ARG A 83 11.87 8.07 -20.55
N GLN A 84 11.37 7.26 -19.62
CA GLN A 84 10.50 6.14 -19.92
C GLN A 84 9.12 6.42 -19.35
N LYS A 85 8.07 6.23 -20.17
CA LYS A 85 6.67 6.36 -19.74
C LYS A 85 5.90 5.09 -20.04
N GLN A 86 4.97 4.77 -19.17
CA GLN A 86 4.07 3.64 -19.35
C GLN A 86 2.69 3.94 -18.77
N ASP A 87 1.67 3.67 -19.54
CA ASP A 87 0.27 3.74 -19.15
C ASP A 87 -0.27 2.33 -19.00
N LEU A 88 -0.93 2.05 -17.86
CA LEU A 88 -1.57 0.78 -17.55
C LEU A 88 -3.06 0.98 -17.33
N LYS A 89 -3.86 -0.02 -17.73
CA LYS A 89 -5.20 -0.23 -17.22
C LYS A 89 -5.27 -1.58 -16.53
N ALA A 90 -5.88 -1.59 -15.36
CA ALA A 90 -5.96 -2.77 -14.52
C ALA A 90 -7.30 -2.88 -13.80
N ASP A 91 -7.69 -4.10 -13.48
CA ASP A 91 -8.60 -4.37 -12.38
C ASP A 91 -7.78 -4.44 -11.09
N VAL A 92 -8.23 -3.72 -10.06
CA VAL A 92 -7.62 -3.75 -8.74
C VAL A 92 -8.56 -4.44 -7.78
N LEU A 93 -8.09 -5.53 -7.18
CA LEU A 93 -8.83 -6.31 -6.20
C LEU A 93 -8.20 -6.17 -4.84
N PHE A 94 -9.03 -6.04 -3.82
CA PHE A 94 -8.60 -6.15 -2.43
C PHE A 94 -8.88 -7.58 -1.96
N VAL A 95 -7.81 -8.35 -1.76
CA VAL A 95 -7.88 -9.77 -1.41
C VAL A 95 -7.29 -10.02 -0.03
N ARG A 96 -7.86 -10.98 0.68
CA ARG A 96 -7.27 -11.54 1.87
C ARG A 96 -6.50 -12.80 1.48
N ALA A 97 -5.20 -12.84 1.76
CA ALA A 97 -4.41 -14.02 1.44
C ALA A 97 -4.89 -15.21 2.29
N PRO A 98 -5.09 -16.40 1.71
CA PRO A 98 -5.48 -17.60 2.46
C PRO A 98 -4.47 -17.91 3.57
N GLY A 99 -4.96 -18.06 4.81
CA GLY A 99 -4.11 -18.38 5.97
C GLY A 99 -3.22 -17.23 6.47
N ALA A 100 -3.35 -16.03 5.91
CA ALA A 100 -2.69 -14.82 6.40
C ALA A 100 -3.75 -13.78 6.78
N GLU A 101 -3.54 -13.09 7.90
CA GLU A 101 -4.40 -11.96 8.33
C GLU A 101 -4.05 -10.67 7.56
N VAL A 102 -3.46 -10.82 6.38
CA VAL A 102 -2.90 -9.73 5.62
C VAL A 102 -3.81 -9.40 4.45
N TRP A 103 -4.19 -8.14 4.38
CA TRP A 103 -4.85 -7.58 3.22
C TRP A 103 -3.84 -7.23 2.15
N MET A 104 -4.12 -7.66 0.95
CA MET A 104 -3.31 -7.38 -0.23
C MET A 104 -4.16 -6.71 -1.28
N GLN A 105 -3.54 -5.84 -2.02
CA GLN A 105 -4.08 -5.38 -3.29
C GLN A 105 -3.45 -6.23 -4.40
N PHE A 106 -4.29 -6.76 -5.26
CA PHE A 106 -3.87 -7.40 -6.50
C PHE A 106 -4.22 -6.52 -7.68
N ARG A 107 -3.21 -6.12 -8.45
CA ARG A 107 -3.36 -5.37 -9.70
C ARG A 107 -3.29 -6.31 -10.88
N ASP A 108 -4.42 -6.54 -11.52
CA ASP A 108 -4.53 -7.37 -12.71
C ASP A 108 -4.50 -6.49 -13.97
N VAL A 109 -3.31 -6.30 -14.52
CA VAL A 109 -3.11 -5.45 -15.69
C VAL A 109 -3.60 -6.15 -16.95
N TYR A 110 -4.57 -5.53 -17.63
CA TYR A 110 -5.14 -6.04 -18.88
C TYR A 110 -4.74 -5.21 -20.11
N GLU A 111 -4.21 -3.99 -19.95
CA GLU A 111 -3.76 -3.13 -21.04
C GLU A 111 -2.48 -2.38 -20.66
N VAL A 112 -1.50 -2.35 -21.57
CA VAL A 112 -0.23 -1.61 -21.45
C VAL A 112 -0.05 -0.74 -22.69
N ASN A 113 0.06 0.59 -22.50
CA ASN A 113 0.23 1.56 -23.60
C ASN A 113 -0.81 1.38 -24.72
N GLY A 114 -2.09 1.15 -24.38
CA GLY A 114 -3.18 0.93 -25.31
C GLY A 114 -3.21 -0.44 -25.97
N LYS A 115 -2.32 -1.36 -25.60
CA LYS A 115 -2.28 -2.72 -26.14
C LYS A 115 -2.74 -3.74 -25.09
N PRO A 116 -3.65 -4.66 -25.44
CA PRO A 116 -4.12 -5.68 -24.51
C PRO A 116 -2.99 -6.67 -24.16
N VAL A 117 -2.98 -7.11 -22.91
CA VAL A 117 -2.07 -8.16 -22.41
C VAL A 117 -2.62 -9.52 -22.78
N ARG A 118 -1.89 -10.28 -23.62
CA ARG A 118 -2.38 -11.51 -24.25
C ARG A 118 -2.39 -12.72 -23.34
N ASP A 119 -1.40 -12.83 -22.43
CA ASP A 119 -1.20 -13.99 -21.54
C ASP A 119 -1.92 -13.86 -20.19
N ARG A 120 -2.87 -12.89 -20.06
CA ARG A 120 -3.56 -12.57 -18.81
C ARG A 120 -4.27 -13.78 -18.21
N ALA A 121 -5.09 -14.47 -19.00
CA ALA A 121 -5.89 -15.59 -18.50
C ALA A 121 -5.04 -16.75 -18.01
N GLU A 122 -3.95 -17.09 -18.71
CA GLU A 122 -3.01 -18.12 -18.31
C GLU A 122 -2.30 -17.78 -17.00
N ARG A 123 -1.83 -16.54 -16.84
CA ARG A 123 -1.17 -16.06 -15.63
C ARG A 123 -2.09 -16.08 -14.42
N LEU A 124 -3.34 -15.63 -14.59
CA LEU A 124 -4.34 -15.67 -13.51
C LEU A 124 -4.68 -17.10 -13.10
N ALA A 125 -4.84 -17.99 -14.08
CA ALA A 125 -5.09 -19.41 -13.80
C ALA A 125 -3.92 -20.00 -13.00
N LYS A 126 -2.68 -19.76 -13.41
CA LYS A 126 -1.51 -20.23 -12.70
C LYS A 126 -1.41 -19.65 -11.28
N LEU A 127 -1.70 -18.36 -11.11
CA LEU A 127 -1.59 -17.67 -9.82
C LEU A 127 -2.64 -18.13 -8.80
N PHE A 128 -3.90 -18.35 -9.24
CA PHE A 128 -5.02 -18.59 -8.33
C PHE A 128 -5.54 -20.02 -8.32
N LEU A 129 -5.35 -20.80 -9.39
CA LEU A 129 -5.83 -22.18 -9.48
C LEU A 129 -4.76 -23.22 -9.19
N GLU A 130 -3.47 -22.89 -9.36
CA GLU A 130 -2.38 -23.77 -8.97
C GLU A 130 -1.99 -23.49 -7.51
N PRO A 131 -2.15 -24.45 -6.59
CA PRO A 131 -1.86 -24.22 -5.18
C PRO A 131 -0.38 -23.93 -4.97
N SER A 132 -0.08 -22.80 -4.33
CA SER A 132 1.27 -22.48 -3.90
C SER A 132 1.73 -23.40 -2.75
N ARG A 133 3.03 -23.60 -2.63
CA ARG A 133 3.64 -24.48 -1.59
C ARG A 133 3.35 -24.01 -0.16
N SER A 134 3.05 -22.71 0.03
CA SER A 134 2.70 -22.12 1.31
C SER A 134 1.94 -20.81 1.12
N ALA A 135 1.20 -20.37 2.17
CA ALA A 135 0.51 -19.07 2.18
C ALA A 135 1.49 -17.90 1.95
N GLN A 136 2.70 -17.98 2.54
CA GLN A 136 3.74 -16.95 2.34
C GLN A 136 4.15 -16.84 0.87
N LYS A 137 4.37 -17.99 0.21
CA LYS A 137 4.73 -18.01 -1.22
C LYS A 137 3.61 -17.46 -2.09
N GLN A 138 2.35 -17.75 -1.76
CA GLN A 138 1.19 -17.20 -2.46
C GLN A 138 1.15 -15.66 -2.37
N VAL A 139 1.42 -15.11 -1.19
CA VAL A 139 1.52 -13.65 -0.97
C VAL A 139 2.61 -13.03 -1.84
N GLU A 140 3.80 -13.64 -1.86
CA GLU A 140 4.93 -13.19 -2.68
C GLU A 140 4.61 -13.22 -4.18
N ASP A 141 3.98 -14.28 -4.66
CA ASP A 141 3.61 -14.44 -6.07
C ASP A 141 2.54 -13.42 -6.50
N ILE A 142 1.53 -13.15 -5.66
CA ILE A 142 0.53 -12.11 -5.88
C ILE A 142 1.19 -10.72 -5.94
N ALA A 143 2.08 -10.42 -5.01
CA ALA A 143 2.81 -9.15 -4.98
C ALA A 143 3.72 -8.97 -6.21
N ALA A 144 4.42 -10.03 -6.61
CA ALA A 144 5.29 -10.02 -7.78
C ALA A 144 4.49 -9.80 -9.07
N GLU A 145 3.34 -10.47 -9.22
CA GLU A 145 2.48 -10.28 -10.38
C GLU A 145 1.89 -8.87 -10.42
N SER A 146 1.44 -8.32 -9.29
CA SER A 146 0.95 -6.93 -9.18
C SER A 146 2.00 -5.91 -9.59
N ALA A 147 3.28 -6.18 -9.34
CA ALA A 147 4.41 -5.30 -9.67
C ALA A 147 5.03 -5.57 -11.05
N ARG A 148 4.54 -6.58 -11.79
CA ARG A 148 5.13 -7.06 -13.04
C ARG A 148 5.39 -5.98 -14.09
N PHE A 149 4.47 -5.03 -14.20
CA PHE A 149 4.53 -3.95 -15.18
C PHE A 149 5.10 -2.64 -14.62
N ASN A 150 5.79 -2.70 -13.47
CA ASN A 150 6.52 -1.55 -12.96
C ASN A 150 7.76 -1.27 -13.82
N ILE A 151 7.94 0.00 -14.20
CA ILE A 151 9.13 0.46 -14.93
C ILE A 151 10.16 1.05 -13.96
N GLY A 152 11.42 1.14 -14.40
CA GLY A 152 12.55 1.62 -13.60
C GLY A 152 13.19 0.54 -12.71
N ASP A 153 14.17 0.96 -11.91
CA ASP A 153 15.03 0.06 -11.14
C ASP A 153 14.52 -0.24 -9.72
N VAL A 154 13.30 0.18 -9.42
CA VAL A 154 12.61 -0.11 -8.15
C VAL A 154 11.42 -1.02 -8.42
N ASN A 155 11.42 -2.20 -7.81
CA ASN A 155 10.24 -3.05 -7.78
C ASN A 155 9.33 -2.58 -6.65
N ARG A 156 8.15 -2.03 -7.00
CA ARG A 156 7.25 -1.34 -6.08
C ARG A 156 6.07 -2.23 -5.72
N THR A 157 6.20 -3.00 -4.65
CA THR A 157 5.06 -3.76 -4.09
C THR A 157 4.33 -2.98 -3.00
N ILE A 158 4.79 -1.78 -2.68
CA ILE A 158 4.21 -0.89 -1.66
C ILE A 158 3.26 0.17 -2.24
N ASN A 159 3.08 0.22 -3.56
CA ASN A 159 2.19 1.19 -4.22
C ASN A 159 0.72 0.79 -4.09
N LEU A 160 0.29 0.74 -2.85
CA LEU A 160 -1.05 0.33 -2.42
C LEU A 160 -1.78 1.54 -1.84
N PRO A 161 -2.95 1.93 -2.36
CA PRO A 161 -3.65 3.13 -1.89
C PRO A 161 -4.16 3.02 -0.45
N VAL A 162 -4.18 1.85 0.14
CA VAL A 162 -4.60 1.63 1.53
C VAL A 162 -3.44 1.38 2.49
N LEU A 163 -2.19 1.43 2.01
CA LEU A 163 -1.01 1.07 2.79
C LEU A 163 -0.89 1.88 4.08
N ALA A 164 -0.97 3.20 3.98
CA ALA A 164 -0.80 4.08 5.13
C ALA A 164 -1.85 3.82 6.23
N LEU A 165 -3.08 3.40 5.88
CA LEU A 165 -4.14 3.13 6.83
C LEU A 165 -3.74 2.05 7.85
N THR A 166 -2.87 1.13 7.49
CA THR A 166 -2.35 0.10 8.39
C THR A 166 -1.68 0.68 9.64
N LEU A 167 -1.09 1.87 9.54
CA LEU A 167 -0.43 2.53 10.67
C LEU A 167 -1.42 3.02 11.75
N LEU A 168 -2.70 3.22 11.38
CA LEU A 168 -3.76 3.61 12.31
C LEU A 168 -4.35 2.44 13.10
N GLU A 169 -4.04 1.19 12.75
CA GLU A 169 -4.53 0.02 13.47
C GLU A 169 -4.02 -0.02 14.91
N THR A 170 -4.86 -0.41 15.83
CA THR A 170 -4.53 -0.50 17.26
C THR A 170 -3.26 -1.33 17.52
N SER A 171 -3.04 -2.40 16.76
CA SER A 171 -1.84 -3.24 16.84
C SER A 171 -0.54 -2.50 16.51
N ASN A 172 -0.60 -1.42 15.74
CA ASN A 172 0.56 -0.63 15.31
C ASN A 172 0.84 0.58 16.21
N ARG A 173 -0.10 0.99 17.08
CA ARG A 173 0.07 2.15 17.98
C ARG A 173 1.35 2.12 18.82
N PRO A 174 1.80 0.99 19.40
CA PRO A 174 3.03 0.96 20.19
C PRO A 174 4.31 1.27 19.39
N TRP A 175 4.21 1.32 18.07
CA TRP A 175 5.32 1.51 17.15
C TRP A 175 5.33 2.85 16.43
N VAL A 176 4.23 3.64 16.60
CA VAL A 176 4.00 4.88 15.86
C VAL A 176 3.68 5.99 16.84
N ALA A 177 4.42 7.07 16.79
CA ALA A 177 4.07 8.30 17.49
C ALA A 177 3.10 9.11 16.62
N PHE A 178 2.08 9.67 17.27
CA PHE A 178 1.10 10.54 16.64
C PHE A 178 1.08 11.89 17.32
N THR A 179 1.00 12.96 16.50
CA THR A 179 0.76 14.33 16.94
C THR A 179 -0.22 14.97 15.98
N GLY A 180 -1.06 15.88 16.44
CA GLY A 180 -2.02 16.47 15.54
C GLY A 180 -2.69 17.73 16.05
N THR A 181 -3.35 18.42 15.13
CA THR A 181 -4.13 19.60 15.43
C THR A 181 -5.50 19.51 14.77
N ARG A 182 -6.54 19.87 15.54
CA ARG A 182 -7.90 19.93 15.03
C ARG A 182 -8.18 21.31 14.42
N LYS A 183 -8.68 21.31 13.18
CA LYS A 183 -9.17 22.51 12.48
C LYS A 183 -10.61 22.27 12.09
N LYS A 184 -11.56 22.86 12.82
CA LYS A 184 -12.99 22.62 12.62
C LYS A 184 -13.34 21.14 12.75
N ASN A 185 -13.83 20.53 11.67
CA ASN A 185 -14.24 19.12 11.61
C ASN A 185 -13.16 18.18 11.04
N VAL A 186 -11.93 18.65 10.90
CA VAL A 186 -10.83 17.85 10.36
C VAL A 186 -9.65 17.90 11.31
N TRP A 187 -9.07 16.73 11.57
CA TRP A 187 -7.77 16.60 12.20
C TRP A 187 -6.68 16.49 11.14
N ASP A 188 -5.64 17.30 11.32
CA ASP A 188 -4.34 17.17 10.64
C ASP A 188 -3.43 16.37 11.57
N LEU A 189 -3.32 15.08 11.33
CA LEU A 189 -2.63 14.11 12.19
C LEU A 189 -1.31 13.72 11.56
N GLU A 190 -0.20 14.07 12.19
CA GLU A 190 1.13 13.62 11.80
C GLU A 190 1.48 12.30 12.48
N PHE A 191 2.24 11.46 11.80
CA PHE A 191 2.73 10.20 12.34
C PHE A 191 4.21 9.97 12.04
N ARG A 192 4.87 9.16 12.89
CA ARG A 192 6.24 8.72 12.70
C ARG A 192 6.45 7.34 13.34
N GLU A 193 7.01 6.40 12.59
CA GLU A 193 7.48 5.12 13.15
C GLU A 193 8.71 5.36 14.02
N GLU A 194 8.68 4.87 15.27
CA GLU A 194 9.73 5.16 16.27
C GLU A 194 10.66 3.98 16.56
N ARG A 195 10.29 2.76 16.15
CA ARG A 195 11.02 1.55 16.54
C ARG A 195 11.54 0.78 15.34
N SER A 196 12.55 -0.08 15.58
CA SER A 196 13.03 -1.09 14.62
C SER A 196 11.90 -2.06 14.28
N GLY A 197 11.80 -2.47 13.03
CA GLY A 197 10.68 -3.30 12.54
C GLY A 197 9.62 -2.47 11.85
N THR A 198 10.07 -1.62 10.93
CA THR A 198 9.22 -0.74 10.13
C THR A 198 8.27 -1.50 9.20
N LEU A 199 7.16 -0.85 8.84
CA LEU A 199 6.16 -1.37 7.90
C LEU A 199 6.77 -1.67 6.53
N ILE A 200 7.72 -0.84 6.10
CA ILE A 200 8.37 -0.97 4.79
C ILE A 200 9.83 -1.36 4.99
N ARG A 201 10.30 -2.30 4.15
CA ARG A 201 11.69 -2.75 4.11
C ARG A 201 12.18 -2.89 2.67
N THR A 202 13.48 -2.85 2.49
CA THR A 202 14.12 -3.30 1.24
C THR A 202 14.28 -4.82 1.25
N THR A 203 14.57 -5.43 0.09
CA THR A 203 14.81 -6.88 -0.07
C THR A 203 15.95 -7.40 0.83
N GLY A 204 16.91 -6.56 1.18
CA GLY A 204 17.97 -6.88 2.14
C GLY A 204 17.52 -6.74 3.60
N SER A 205 16.21 -6.68 3.87
CA SER A 205 15.60 -6.51 5.20
C SER A 205 16.00 -5.21 5.91
N GLN A 206 16.54 -4.22 5.18
CA GLN A 206 16.82 -2.92 5.75
C GLN A 206 15.51 -2.17 6.02
N SER A 207 15.37 -1.68 7.23
CA SER A 207 14.21 -0.87 7.62
C SER A 207 14.17 0.47 6.88
N MET A 208 12.96 0.85 6.45
CA MET A 208 12.66 2.17 5.90
C MET A 208 11.61 2.84 6.80
N PRO A 209 12.03 3.58 7.84
CA PRO A 209 11.09 4.23 8.74
C PRO A 209 10.15 5.15 7.99
N SER A 210 8.87 5.06 8.33
CA SER A 210 7.83 5.86 7.71
C SER A 210 7.43 7.02 8.60
N ARG A 211 7.14 8.15 7.97
CA ARG A 211 6.50 9.33 8.56
C ARG A 211 5.50 9.90 7.58
N GLY A 212 4.64 10.76 8.06
CA GLY A 212 3.67 11.40 7.18
C GLY A 212 2.52 12.00 7.93
N ARG A 213 1.37 12.09 7.27
CA ARG A 213 0.17 12.68 7.85
C ARG A 213 -1.11 12.05 7.31
N PHE A 214 -2.17 12.22 8.08
CA PHE A 214 -3.53 11.93 7.69
C PHE A 214 -4.40 13.18 7.86
N LEU A 215 -5.32 13.41 6.93
CA LEU A 215 -6.49 14.25 7.19
C LEU A 215 -7.65 13.35 7.57
N ILE A 216 -8.18 13.55 8.80
CA ILE A 216 -9.21 12.68 9.37
C ILE A 216 -10.43 13.53 9.74
N ASP A 217 -11.61 13.07 9.35
CA ASP A 217 -12.86 13.63 9.81
C ASP A 217 -13.00 13.42 11.32
N ALA A 218 -13.17 14.53 12.07
CA ALA A 218 -13.12 14.52 13.53
C ALA A 218 -14.25 13.72 14.18
N ASP A 219 -15.43 13.69 13.56
CA ASP A 219 -16.61 13.06 14.15
C ASP A 219 -16.63 11.55 13.89
N THR A 220 -16.17 11.14 12.70
CA THR A 220 -16.32 9.77 12.22
C THR A 220 -15.04 8.94 12.22
N GLY A 221 -13.87 9.59 12.39
CA GLY A 221 -12.56 8.91 12.25
C GLY A 221 -12.22 8.52 10.80
N ARG A 222 -13.01 8.92 9.81
CA ARG A 222 -12.80 8.59 8.38
C ARG A 222 -11.59 9.31 7.84
N VAL A 223 -10.69 8.58 7.18
CA VAL A 223 -9.50 9.15 6.55
C VAL A 223 -9.88 9.75 5.20
N LEU A 224 -9.63 11.04 5.04
CA LEU A 224 -9.90 11.82 3.82
C LEU A 224 -8.68 11.83 2.89
N GLU A 225 -7.48 11.92 3.47
CA GLU A 225 -6.21 11.90 2.77
C GLU A 225 -5.15 11.20 3.60
N SER A 226 -4.19 10.58 2.93
CA SER A 226 -2.97 10.07 3.54
C SER A 226 -1.74 10.47 2.74
N ASP A 227 -0.65 10.81 3.42
CA ASP A 227 0.67 11.07 2.86
C ASP A 227 1.68 10.26 3.66
N LEU A 228 2.35 9.32 3.02
CA LEU A 228 3.34 8.43 3.62
C LEU A 228 4.68 8.65 2.94
N ILE A 229 5.71 8.89 3.74
CA ILE A 229 7.10 9.00 3.30
C ILE A 229 7.91 7.92 4.00
N ALA A 230 8.47 6.99 3.24
CA ALA A 230 9.43 6.00 3.74
C ALA A 230 10.83 6.36 3.22
N GLU A 231 11.82 6.36 4.12
CA GLU A 231 13.17 6.81 3.78
C GLU A 231 14.21 5.81 4.24
N GLY A 232 15.00 5.33 3.29
CA GLY A 232 16.13 4.45 3.51
C GLY A 232 17.45 5.08 3.02
N SER A 233 18.54 4.33 3.13
CA SER A 233 19.88 4.82 2.76
C SER A 233 20.07 5.09 1.25
N SER A 234 19.29 4.42 0.39
CA SER A 234 19.43 4.47 -1.08
C SER A 234 18.19 5.01 -1.79
N LEU A 235 17.06 5.12 -1.11
CA LEU A 235 15.77 5.42 -1.71
C LEU A 235 14.88 6.15 -0.71
N ARG A 236 14.15 7.15 -1.22
CA ARG A 236 12.99 7.77 -0.55
C ARG A 236 11.75 7.50 -1.39
N ALA A 237 10.72 6.95 -0.77
CA ALA A 237 9.40 6.75 -1.36
C ALA A 237 8.40 7.70 -0.71
N ARG A 238 7.51 8.30 -1.50
CA ARG A 238 6.34 9.07 -1.02
C ARG A 238 5.11 8.55 -1.72
N ILE A 239 4.05 8.29 -0.96
CA ILE A 239 2.75 7.83 -1.47
C ILE A 239 1.66 8.72 -0.87
N GLU A 240 0.95 9.45 -1.71
CA GLU A 240 -0.16 10.34 -1.35
C GLU A 240 -1.45 9.74 -1.91
N VAL A 241 -2.48 9.65 -1.09
CA VAL A 241 -3.79 9.13 -1.49
C VAL A 241 -4.90 10.06 -1.02
N SER A 242 -5.80 10.39 -1.94
CA SER A 242 -7.06 11.06 -1.62
C SER A 242 -8.19 10.04 -1.69
N TYR A 243 -9.12 10.11 -0.74
CA TYR A 243 -10.28 9.23 -0.67
C TYR A 243 -11.56 10.03 -0.93
N ALA A 244 -12.52 9.44 -1.60
CA ALA A 244 -13.80 10.04 -1.91
C ALA A 244 -14.96 9.06 -1.66
N PRO A 245 -16.18 9.56 -1.32
CA PRO A 245 -17.33 8.70 -1.15
C PRO A 245 -17.74 8.04 -2.47
N GLU A 246 -17.99 6.73 -2.45
CA GLU A 246 -18.45 5.95 -3.59
C GLU A 246 -19.92 5.59 -3.42
N PRO A 247 -20.83 6.18 -4.20
CA PRO A 247 -22.26 5.94 -4.05
C PRO A 247 -22.67 4.47 -4.27
N SER A 248 -22.04 3.75 -5.18
CA SER A 248 -22.32 2.35 -5.47
C SER A 248 -21.98 1.40 -4.32
N LEU A 249 -21.19 1.88 -3.36
CA LEU A 249 -20.81 1.17 -2.14
C LEU A 249 -21.39 1.81 -0.88
N GLY A 250 -22.54 2.49 -0.99
CA GLY A 250 -23.22 3.09 0.16
C GLY A 250 -22.52 4.31 0.76
N GLY A 251 -21.70 5.01 -0.02
CA GLY A 251 -20.97 6.20 0.44
C GLY A 251 -19.69 5.88 1.23
N MET A 252 -19.19 4.65 1.13
CA MET A 252 -17.89 4.28 1.66
C MET A 252 -16.80 5.14 1.01
N LEU A 253 -15.82 5.62 1.80
CA LEU A 253 -14.65 6.29 1.23
C LEU A 253 -13.74 5.26 0.57
N VAL A 254 -13.49 5.49 -0.72
CA VAL A 254 -12.61 4.68 -1.55
C VAL A 254 -11.44 5.51 -2.06
N PRO A 255 -10.28 4.93 -2.37
CA PRO A 255 -9.21 5.65 -3.05
C PRO A 255 -9.72 6.26 -4.34
N SER A 256 -9.53 7.55 -4.55
CA SER A 256 -9.88 8.23 -5.80
C SER A 256 -8.65 8.47 -6.66
N VAL A 257 -7.57 8.94 -6.04
CA VAL A 257 -6.29 9.21 -6.69
C VAL A 257 -5.17 8.79 -5.76
N MET A 258 -4.16 8.12 -6.30
CA MET A 258 -2.87 7.90 -5.65
C MET A 258 -1.77 8.57 -6.49
N ARG A 259 -0.85 9.24 -5.82
CA ARG A 259 0.41 9.73 -6.38
C ARG A 259 1.55 9.08 -5.64
N GLU A 260 2.55 8.66 -6.37
CA GLU A 260 3.75 8.11 -5.77
C GLU A 260 5.00 8.71 -6.41
N LYS A 261 6.03 8.89 -5.60
CA LYS A 261 7.33 9.37 -6.05
C LYS A 261 8.43 8.58 -5.35
N TYR A 262 9.35 8.06 -6.14
CA TYR A 262 10.53 7.39 -5.65
C TYR A 262 11.75 8.17 -6.12
N THR A 263 12.57 8.62 -5.16
CA THR A 263 13.80 9.36 -5.44
C THR A 263 14.97 8.51 -4.99
N MET A 264 15.81 8.11 -5.90
CA MET A 264 17.00 7.31 -5.66
C MET A 264 18.20 8.20 -5.36
N LYS A 265 19.16 7.68 -4.62
CA LYS A 265 20.36 8.41 -4.22
C LYS A 265 21.20 8.90 -5.42
N ASP A 266 21.14 8.20 -6.53
CA ASP A 266 21.81 8.56 -7.78
C ASP A 266 21.08 9.64 -8.60
N GLY A 267 19.98 10.20 -8.04
CA GLY A 267 19.18 11.24 -8.69
C GLY A 267 18.09 10.74 -9.63
N ALA A 268 17.98 9.44 -9.85
CA ALA A 268 16.87 8.89 -10.63
C ALA A 268 15.54 9.06 -9.88
N VAL A 269 14.49 9.40 -10.61
CA VAL A 269 13.15 9.62 -10.07
C VAL A 269 12.16 8.77 -10.84
N ILE A 270 11.27 8.11 -10.11
CA ILE A 270 10.09 7.45 -10.65
C ILE A 270 8.87 8.16 -10.08
N ASP A 271 8.03 8.69 -10.97
CA ASP A 271 6.73 9.27 -10.64
C ASP A 271 5.62 8.30 -11.08
N GLY A 272 4.61 8.11 -10.25
CA GLY A 272 3.43 7.33 -10.54
C GLY A 272 2.15 8.08 -10.20
N ARG A 273 1.10 7.88 -11.00
CA ARG A 273 -0.23 8.40 -10.74
C ARG A 273 -1.27 7.36 -11.11
N ALA A 274 -2.04 6.92 -10.14
CA ALA A 274 -3.21 6.08 -10.32
C ALA A 274 -4.49 6.86 -10.06
N SER A 275 -5.53 6.57 -10.81
CA SER A 275 -6.92 6.99 -10.56
C SER A 275 -7.81 5.74 -10.57
N TYR A 276 -8.78 5.72 -9.66
CA TYR A 276 -9.66 4.60 -9.42
C TYR A 276 -11.10 4.99 -9.73
N SER A 277 -11.84 4.06 -10.32
CA SER A 277 -13.24 4.28 -10.71
C SER A 277 -14.00 2.95 -10.82
N ARG A 278 -15.31 3.02 -11.04
CA ARG A 278 -16.18 1.85 -11.29
C ARG A 278 -16.03 0.77 -10.24
N PHE A 279 -16.10 1.15 -8.97
CA PHE A 279 -16.06 0.21 -7.85
C PHE A 279 -17.27 -0.72 -7.89
N ARG A 280 -17.03 -2.02 -7.73
CA ARG A 280 -18.05 -3.06 -7.78
C ARG A 280 -17.72 -4.20 -6.82
N ARG A 281 -18.73 -4.85 -6.25
CA ARG A 281 -18.51 -6.07 -5.48
C ARG A 281 -18.40 -7.26 -6.42
N TYR A 282 -17.36 -8.06 -6.23
CA TYR A 282 -17.19 -9.32 -6.93
C TYR A 282 -18.08 -10.37 -6.26
N GLN A 283 -19.03 -10.96 -7.02
CA GLN A 283 -19.84 -12.09 -6.56
C GLN A 283 -19.29 -13.35 -7.23
N VAL A 284 -18.76 -14.28 -6.42
CA VAL A 284 -18.43 -15.63 -6.90
C VAL A 284 -19.74 -16.40 -6.96
N GLN A 285 -20.27 -16.61 -8.17
CA GLN A 285 -21.30 -17.62 -8.38
C GLN A 285 -20.60 -18.98 -8.50
N THR A 286 -20.68 -19.79 -7.47
CA THR A 286 -20.30 -21.22 -7.51
C THR A 286 -21.49 -21.98 -8.09
N ASP A 287 -21.45 -22.31 -9.38
CA ASP A 287 -22.34 -23.31 -9.96
C ASP A 287 -21.85 -24.71 -9.50
N GLU A 288 -22.34 -25.18 -8.36
CA GLU A 288 -22.19 -26.59 -7.98
C GLU A 288 -23.10 -27.43 -8.89
N ARG A 289 -22.54 -27.91 -9.99
CA ARG A 289 -23.15 -29.01 -10.74
C ARG A 289 -22.86 -30.32 -10.00
N VAL A 290 -23.76 -30.70 -9.10
CA VAL A 290 -23.77 -32.06 -8.55
C VAL A 290 -24.13 -33.00 -9.69
N ALA A 291 -23.15 -33.75 -10.19
CA ALA A 291 -23.43 -34.82 -11.17
C ALA A 291 -24.31 -35.90 -10.51
N PRO A 292 -25.41 -36.33 -11.15
CA PRO A 292 -26.24 -37.37 -10.57
C PRO A 292 -25.44 -38.66 -10.43
N VAL A 293 -25.41 -39.24 -9.24
CA VAL A 293 -24.87 -40.58 -8.98
C VAL A 293 -25.71 -41.58 -9.75
N LYS A 294 -25.13 -42.18 -10.79
CA LYS A 294 -25.73 -43.33 -11.46
C LYS A 294 -25.76 -44.52 -10.47
N LYS A 295 -26.98 -45.00 -10.15
CA LYS A 295 -27.18 -46.26 -9.43
C LYS A 295 -26.89 -47.42 -10.34
#